data_93e124803bfc99a2b2c8658b4c28dfff
#
_entry.id   93e124803bfc99a2b2c8658b4c28dfff
#
_cell.length_a   1.000
_cell.length_b   1.000
_cell.length_c   1.000
_cell.angle_alpha   90.00
_cell.angle_beta   90.00
_cell.angle_gamma   90.00
#
_symmetry.space_group_name_H-M   'P 1'
#
loop_
_entity.id
_entity.type
_entity.pdbx_description
1 polymer ?
#
loop_
_entity_poly.entity_id
_entity_poly.type
_entity_poly.pdbx_seq_one_letter_code
_entity_poly.pdbx_strand_id
1 'polypeptide(L)'
;MLFLVISTPAPTPPSSVRDKRQLYWKWVQPLRDDGTVRAIYARIGRGAVALFDIDTLQTLHQRLNEWADIIPATFEIHPLLDVDAAQAFLTTSAQGSQAG
;
A
#
# COMPACT_ATOMS: atom_id res chain seq x y z
N MET A 1 -10.41 -4.48 1.02
CA MET A 1 -10.12 -3.16 1.61
C MET A 1 -8.90 -2.56 0.94
N LEU A 2 -8.93 -1.28 0.72
CA LEU A 2 -7.84 -0.57 0.07
C LEU A 2 -6.95 0.14 1.09
N PHE A 3 -5.64 0.05 0.88
CA PHE A 3 -4.64 0.72 1.71
C PHE A 3 -3.61 1.39 0.83
N LEU A 4 -3.37 2.67 1.07
CA LEU A 4 -2.21 3.35 0.50
C LEU A 4 -1.03 3.13 1.42
N VAL A 5 0.05 2.58 0.88
CA VAL A 5 1.26 2.28 1.65
C VAL A 5 2.41 3.07 1.06
N ILE A 6 3.06 3.85 1.90
CA ILE A 6 4.22 4.65 1.52
C ILE A 6 5.43 4.09 2.26
N SER A 7 6.42 3.60 1.51
CA SER A 7 7.63 3.04 2.11
C SER A 7 8.73 4.08 2.17
N THR A 8 9.45 4.06 3.29
CA THR A 8 10.69 4.81 3.47
C THR A 8 11.79 3.82 3.81
N PRO A 9 12.68 3.51 2.86
CA PRO A 9 13.73 2.53 3.11
C PRO A 9 14.78 3.06 4.09
N ALA A 10 15.50 2.13 4.72
CA ALA A 10 16.61 2.46 5.60
C ALA A 10 17.64 3.30 4.83
N PRO A 11 18.37 4.23 5.52
CA PRO A 11 19.31 5.12 4.86
C PRO A 11 20.57 4.37 4.44
N THR A 12 20.56 3.83 3.23
CA THR A 12 21.69 3.13 2.63
C THR A 12 21.89 3.65 1.19
N PRO A 13 23.11 3.61 0.64
CA PRO A 13 23.31 4.00 -0.74
C PRO A 13 22.49 3.12 -1.68
N PRO A 14 21.86 3.68 -2.73
CA PRO A 14 21.05 2.88 -3.66
C PRO A 14 21.81 1.71 -4.29
N SER A 15 23.10 1.89 -4.57
CA SER A 15 23.93 0.83 -5.18
C SER A 15 24.12 -0.37 -4.27
N SER A 16 24.08 -0.18 -2.95
CA SER A 16 24.27 -1.28 -1.97
C SER A 16 23.07 -2.19 -1.88
N VAL A 17 21.91 -1.79 -2.41
CA VAL A 17 20.66 -2.57 -2.35
C VAL A 17 20.14 -2.97 -3.73
N ARG A 18 20.99 -2.88 -4.75
CA ARG A 18 20.60 -3.16 -6.14
C ARG A 18 19.96 -4.55 -6.27
N ASP A 19 20.62 -5.59 -5.75
CA ASP A 19 20.14 -6.96 -5.86
C ASP A 19 18.84 -7.15 -5.06
N LYS A 20 18.74 -6.52 -3.91
CA LYS A 20 17.52 -6.54 -3.10
C LYS A 20 16.35 -5.88 -3.82
N ARG A 21 16.61 -4.78 -4.54
CA ARG A 21 15.58 -4.11 -5.33
C ARG A 21 15.08 -5.01 -6.46
N GLN A 22 15.95 -5.78 -7.09
CA GLN A 22 15.53 -6.74 -8.09
C GLN A 22 14.68 -7.86 -7.48
N LEU A 23 15.05 -8.35 -6.30
CA LEU A 23 14.24 -9.32 -5.56
C LEU A 23 12.87 -8.74 -5.20
N TYR A 24 12.83 -7.47 -4.83
CA TYR A 24 11.58 -6.79 -4.51
C TYR A 24 10.63 -6.79 -5.71
N TRP A 25 11.13 -6.46 -6.90
CA TRP A 25 10.29 -6.46 -8.11
C TRP A 25 9.79 -7.87 -8.46
N LYS A 26 10.58 -8.89 -8.22
CA LYS A 26 10.15 -10.28 -8.39
C LYS A 26 9.08 -10.67 -7.37
N TRP A 27 9.19 -10.19 -6.14
CA TRP A 27 8.21 -10.46 -5.09
C TRP A 27 6.87 -9.77 -5.37
N VAL A 28 6.90 -8.54 -5.85
CA VAL A 28 5.67 -7.77 -6.04
C VAL A 28 4.92 -8.18 -7.31
N GLN A 29 5.59 -8.76 -8.30
CA GLN A 29 4.96 -9.05 -9.59
C GLN A 29 3.74 -9.99 -9.47
N PRO A 30 3.80 -11.13 -8.76
CA PRO A 30 2.60 -11.96 -8.57
C PRO A 30 1.46 -11.22 -7.87
N LEU A 31 1.79 -10.32 -6.95
CA LEU A 31 0.80 -9.53 -6.24
C LEU A 31 0.13 -8.50 -7.16
N ARG A 32 0.85 -8.00 -8.15
CA ARG A 32 0.28 -7.16 -9.20
C ARG A 32 -0.62 -7.97 -10.12
N ASP A 33 -0.18 -9.16 -10.48
CA ASP A 33 -0.91 -10.03 -11.41
C ASP A 33 -2.25 -10.50 -10.83
N ASP A 34 -2.31 -10.76 -9.52
CA ASP A 34 -3.53 -11.23 -8.86
C ASP A 34 -4.43 -10.09 -8.32
N GLY A 35 -4.00 -8.84 -8.46
CA GLY A 35 -4.77 -7.68 -8.02
C GLY A 35 -4.58 -7.29 -6.56
N THR A 36 -3.74 -7.99 -5.80
CA THR A 36 -3.42 -7.60 -4.42
C THR A 36 -2.76 -6.23 -4.40
N VAL A 37 -1.83 -5.98 -5.31
CA VAL A 37 -1.25 -4.65 -5.54
C VAL A 37 -1.87 -4.08 -6.80
N ARG A 38 -2.80 -3.14 -6.64
CA ARG A 38 -3.51 -2.52 -7.76
C ARG A 38 -2.67 -1.51 -8.50
N ALA A 39 -1.79 -0.82 -7.79
CA ALA A 39 -0.90 0.18 -8.38
C ALA A 39 0.36 0.27 -7.52
N ILE A 40 1.47 0.57 -8.16
CA ILE A 40 2.72 0.81 -7.47
C ILE A 40 3.55 1.81 -8.26
N TYR A 41 4.16 2.76 -7.55
CA TYR A 41 4.99 3.80 -8.14
C TYR A 41 6.25 3.95 -7.32
N ALA A 42 7.37 4.17 -8.00
CA ALA A 42 8.61 4.52 -7.32
C ALA A 42 8.53 5.98 -6.86
N ARG A 43 9.00 6.24 -5.65
CA ARG A 43 9.17 7.62 -5.17
C ARG A 43 10.48 8.18 -5.73
N ILE A 44 10.45 9.45 -6.09
CA ILE A 44 11.68 10.13 -6.51
C ILE A 44 12.66 10.11 -5.33
N GLY A 45 13.90 9.68 -5.61
CA GLY A 45 14.91 9.43 -4.61
C GLY A 45 14.91 7.98 -4.20
N ARG A 46 14.09 7.61 -3.24
CA ARG A 46 14.03 6.24 -2.72
C ARG A 46 12.63 5.91 -2.20
N GLY A 47 12.29 4.62 -2.28
CA GLY A 47 11.04 4.12 -1.75
C GLY A 47 9.98 3.92 -2.83
N ALA A 48 8.79 3.53 -2.38
CA ALA A 48 7.67 3.26 -3.26
C ALA A 48 6.36 3.65 -2.59
N VAL A 49 5.36 3.90 -3.42
CA VAL A 49 3.97 4.06 -2.99
C VAL A 49 3.17 2.96 -3.66
N ALA A 50 2.45 2.18 -2.86
CA ALA A 50 1.68 1.05 -3.36
C ALA A 50 0.23 1.13 -2.87
N LEU A 51 -0.69 0.71 -3.74
CA LEU A 51 -2.09 0.57 -3.40
C LEU A 51 -2.39 -0.92 -3.25
N PHE A 52 -2.65 -1.35 -2.00
CA PHE A 52 -2.97 -2.74 -1.68
C PHE A 52 -4.47 -2.93 -1.57
N ASP A 53 -4.97 -3.99 -2.16
CA ASP A 53 -6.35 -4.46 -1.99
C ASP A 53 -6.30 -5.79 -1.26
N ILE A 54 -6.56 -5.76 0.03
CA ILE A 54 -6.39 -6.89 0.95
C ILE A 54 -7.57 -6.95 1.91
N ASP A 55 -8.04 -8.16 2.19
CA ASP A 55 -9.24 -8.37 2.98
C ASP A 55 -9.01 -8.24 4.50
N THR A 56 -7.82 -8.55 4.98
CA THR A 56 -7.53 -8.55 6.41
C THR A 56 -6.27 -7.78 6.74
N LEU A 57 -6.24 -7.21 7.95
CA LEU A 57 -5.06 -6.51 8.45
C LEU A 57 -3.88 -7.48 8.66
N GLN A 58 -4.17 -8.72 9.04
CA GLN A 58 -3.13 -9.74 9.20
C GLN A 58 -2.40 -10.00 7.89
N THR A 59 -3.12 -10.10 6.78
CA THR A 59 -2.52 -10.29 5.46
C THR A 59 -1.69 -9.07 5.06
N LEU A 60 -2.19 -7.88 5.29
CA LEU A 60 -1.41 -6.65 5.03
C LEU A 60 -0.11 -6.65 5.84
N HIS A 61 -0.20 -6.96 7.13
CA HIS A 61 0.95 -7.03 8.02
C HIS A 61 1.99 -8.04 7.49
N GLN A 62 1.52 -9.22 7.07
CA GLN A 62 2.41 -10.23 6.49
C GLN A 62 3.12 -9.72 5.23
N ARG A 63 2.37 -9.09 4.32
CA ARG A 63 2.95 -8.56 3.08
C ARG A 63 3.98 -7.47 3.34
N LEU A 64 3.73 -6.59 4.30
CA LEU A 64 4.67 -5.53 4.64
C LEU A 64 5.92 -6.08 5.34
N ASN A 65 5.79 -7.13 6.14
CA ASN A 65 6.95 -7.80 6.71
C ASN A 65 7.80 -8.49 5.65
N GLU A 66 7.16 -9.14 4.67
CA GLU A 66 7.88 -9.72 3.52
C GLU A 66 8.65 -8.64 2.77
N TRP A 67 8.01 -7.49 2.53
CA TRP A 67 8.66 -6.35 1.90
C TRP A 67 9.88 -5.89 2.70
N ALA A 68 9.71 -5.68 4.01
CA ALA A 68 10.78 -5.20 4.88
C ALA A 68 11.93 -6.20 5.01
N ASP A 69 11.65 -7.50 4.88
CA ASP A 69 12.70 -8.53 4.85
C ASP A 69 13.56 -8.42 3.59
N ILE A 70 12.97 -8.04 2.47
CA ILE A 70 13.71 -7.86 1.22
C ILE A 70 14.48 -6.55 1.24
N ILE A 71 13.79 -5.44 1.52
CA ILE A 71 14.38 -4.10 1.62
C ILE A 71 13.91 -3.49 2.94
N PRO A 72 14.77 -3.41 3.94
CA PRO A 72 14.39 -2.80 5.22
C PRO A 72 13.80 -1.41 5.03
N ALA A 73 12.62 -1.22 5.58
CA ALA A 73 11.87 0.02 5.39
C ALA A 73 10.88 0.21 6.53
N THR A 74 10.47 1.46 6.73
CA THR A 74 9.29 1.79 7.50
C THR A 74 8.14 2.15 6.57
N PHE A 75 6.91 2.02 7.07
CA PHE A 75 5.73 2.22 6.24
C PHE A 75 4.78 3.22 6.88
N GLU A 76 4.21 4.07 6.04
CA GLU A 76 3.06 4.88 6.38
C GLU A 76 1.86 4.24 5.69
N ILE A 77 0.79 3.95 6.44
CA ILE A 77 -0.35 3.19 5.95
C ILE A 77 -1.61 4.01 6.11
N HIS A 78 -2.34 4.19 5.00
CA HIS A 78 -3.59 4.94 4.99
C HIS A 78 -4.70 4.03 4.47
N PRO A 79 -5.68 3.64 5.33
CA PRO A 79 -6.88 2.97 4.85
C PRO A 79 -7.66 3.92 3.94
N LEU A 80 -8.18 3.38 2.85
CA LEU A 80 -8.92 4.17 1.87
C LEU A 80 -10.34 3.66 1.74
N LEU A 81 -11.26 4.58 1.51
CA LEU A 81 -12.64 4.27 1.22
C LEU A 81 -12.89 4.45 -0.27
N ASP A 82 -13.60 3.50 -0.87
CA ASP A 82 -14.01 3.63 -2.26
C ASP A 82 -14.90 4.87 -2.46
N VAL A 83 -14.73 5.54 -3.60
CA VAL A 83 -15.47 6.77 -3.89
C VAL A 83 -16.98 6.55 -3.87
N ASP A 84 -17.45 5.44 -4.41
CA ASP A 84 -18.88 5.13 -4.41
C ASP A 84 -19.40 4.94 -2.98
N ALA A 85 -18.62 4.27 -2.13
CA ALA A 85 -18.98 4.11 -0.72
C ALA A 85 -18.96 5.44 0.03
N ALA A 86 -18.00 6.30 -0.28
CA ALA A 86 -17.93 7.63 0.32
C ALA A 86 -19.14 8.47 -0.08
N GLN A 87 -19.55 8.41 -1.35
CA GLN A 87 -20.73 9.13 -1.84
C GLN A 87 -22.01 8.59 -1.21
N ALA A 88 -22.13 7.28 -1.07
CA ALA A 88 -23.27 6.66 -0.41
C ALA A 88 -23.38 7.10 1.05
N PHE A 89 -22.24 7.18 1.75
CA PHE A 89 -22.21 7.69 3.12
C PHE A 89 -22.68 9.14 3.19
N LEU A 90 -22.24 10.00 2.28
CA LEU A 90 -22.67 11.40 2.25
C LEU A 90 -24.18 11.52 2.06
N THR A 91 -24.77 10.73 1.17
CA THR A 91 -26.21 10.73 0.95
C THR A 91 -26.95 10.31 2.23
N THR A 92 -26.50 9.21 2.85
CA THR A 92 -27.08 8.72 4.11
C THR A 92 -26.88 9.74 5.23
N SER A 93 -25.70 10.33 5.32
CA SER A 93 -25.36 11.31 6.34
C SER A 93 -26.21 12.58 6.20
N ALA A 94 -26.42 13.04 4.95
CA ALA A 94 -27.29 14.19 4.70
C ALA A 94 -28.72 13.93 5.15
N GLN A 95 -29.25 12.74 4.87
CA GLN A 95 -30.57 12.34 5.34
C GLN A 95 -30.61 12.24 6.86
N GLY A 96 -29.57 11.68 7.47
CA GLY A 96 -29.46 11.60 8.92
C GLY A 96 -29.35 12.97 9.57
N SER A 97 -28.59 13.88 8.97
CA SER A 97 -28.48 15.25 9.46
C SER A 97 -29.81 15.98 9.44
N GLN A 98 -30.61 15.73 8.41
CA GLN A 98 -31.95 16.32 8.32
C GLN A 98 -32.88 15.76 9.40
N ALA A 99 -32.69 14.51 9.75
CA ALA A 99 -33.46 13.85 10.79
C ALA A 99 -33.00 14.23 12.19
N GLY A 100 -31.79 14.60 12.31
CA GLY A 100 -31.17 15.00 13.55
C GLY A 100 -31.04 16.51 13.65
#